data_4518dab02d50f90cd63be5b01ad5025b
#
_entry.id   4518dab02d50f90cd63be5b01ad5025b
#
_cell.length_a   1.000
_cell.length_b   1.000
_cell.length_c   1.000
_cell.angle_alpha   90.00
_cell.angle_beta   90.00
_cell.angle_gamma   90.00
#
_symmetry.space_group_name_H-M   'P 1'
#
loop_
_entity.id
_entity.type
_entity.pdbx_description
1 polymer ?
#
loop_
_entity_poly.entity_id
_entity_poly.type
_entity_poly.pdbx_seq_one_letter_code
_entity_poly.pdbx_strand_id
1 'polypeptide(L)'
;MFPTSYWNDYLLWVRQAVGNDVQNETVLTAIRPDDAYLSAEVEAATGEISRLYARKIVLATGQDRTGPGDGGLYRRATPAHLRAQASDGIYFTALRGITVGVIGAGASAFDNAAQALDAGANPVHLFCRRDLLETVQPLRYVTFYGFLRHLGDMDDERRWRFMQYVLGLRESFPQDTYDRCTSYSHFEIRTGKPWLDATVEEDRAVVTTPKGRFAADYLICGTGGDMDVALRPELAAFSERIAN
;
A
#
# COMPACT_ATOMS: atom_id res chain seq x y z
N MET A 1 19.86 0.70 6.45
CA MET A 1 18.69 0.19 5.68
C MET A 1 19.22 -0.73 4.59
N PHE A 2 18.62 -1.92 4.40
CA PHE A 2 19.02 -2.82 3.31
C PHE A 2 18.44 -2.30 1.99
N PRO A 3 19.21 -2.28 0.89
CA PRO A 3 18.70 -1.93 -0.43
C PRO A 3 17.55 -2.83 -0.84
N THR A 4 16.58 -2.29 -1.59
CA THR A 4 15.42 -3.05 -2.09
C THR A 4 15.83 -4.27 -2.93
N SER A 5 16.99 -4.20 -3.62
CA SER A 5 17.57 -5.33 -4.35
C SER A 5 17.86 -6.53 -3.45
N TYR A 6 18.37 -6.30 -2.23
CA TYR A 6 18.63 -7.39 -1.28
C TYR A 6 17.38 -8.10 -0.81
N TRP A 7 16.25 -7.40 -0.76
CA TRP A 7 14.97 -8.03 -0.47
C TRP A 7 14.54 -9.01 -1.57
N ASN A 8 14.71 -8.62 -2.82
CA ASN A 8 14.45 -9.50 -3.96
C ASN A 8 15.36 -10.73 -3.94
N ASP A 9 16.65 -10.54 -3.73
CA ASP A 9 17.62 -11.64 -3.64
C ASP A 9 17.29 -12.59 -2.48
N TYR A 10 16.87 -12.05 -1.34
CA TYR A 10 16.40 -12.84 -0.20
C TYR A 10 15.16 -13.68 -0.57
N LEU A 11 14.16 -13.10 -1.23
CA LEU A 11 12.96 -13.84 -1.65
C LEU A 11 13.29 -14.97 -2.65
N LEU A 12 14.20 -14.72 -3.60
CA LEU A 12 14.68 -15.73 -4.53
C LEU A 12 15.41 -16.87 -3.80
N TRP A 13 16.25 -16.52 -2.84
CA TRP A 13 16.92 -17.51 -1.99
C TRP A 13 15.92 -18.34 -1.17
N VAL A 14 14.93 -17.71 -0.53
CA VAL A 14 13.87 -18.40 0.22
C VAL A 14 13.15 -19.40 -0.68
N ARG A 15 12.75 -18.97 -1.89
CA ARG A 15 12.09 -19.86 -2.87
C ARG A 15 12.94 -21.10 -3.17
N GLN A 16 14.24 -20.91 -3.40
CA GLN A 16 15.16 -22.02 -3.67
C GLN A 16 15.34 -22.93 -2.45
N ALA A 17 15.50 -22.35 -1.26
CA ALA A 17 15.72 -23.10 -0.02
C ALA A 17 14.51 -23.92 0.40
N VAL A 18 13.29 -23.42 0.16
CA VAL A 18 12.03 -24.13 0.47
C VAL A 18 11.67 -25.16 -0.61
N GLY A 19 12.18 -24.99 -1.83
CA GLY A 19 11.94 -25.91 -2.95
C GLY A 19 10.49 -25.92 -3.45
N ASN A 20 9.76 -24.82 -3.26
CA ASN A 20 8.38 -24.72 -3.74
C ASN A 20 8.34 -24.58 -5.26
N ASP A 21 7.44 -25.33 -5.88
CA ASP A 21 7.08 -25.14 -7.27
C ASP A 21 6.21 -23.89 -7.40
N VAL A 22 6.67 -22.91 -8.18
CA VAL A 22 5.98 -21.64 -8.41
C VAL A 22 5.69 -21.50 -9.90
N GLN A 23 4.41 -21.48 -10.23
CA GLN A 23 3.96 -21.19 -11.59
C GLN A 23 3.89 -19.64 -11.77
N ASN A 24 4.85 -19.10 -12.50
CA ASN A 24 4.83 -17.70 -12.89
C ASN A 24 3.84 -17.46 -14.04
N GLU A 25 3.51 -16.21 -14.31
CA GLU A 25 2.66 -15.80 -15.44
C GLU A 25 1.30 -16.52 -15.44
N THR A 26 0.78 -16.78 -14.23
CA THR A 26 -0.48 -17.48 -14.01
C THR A 26 -1.36 -16.68 -13.07
N VAL A 27 -2.57 -16.35 -13.50
CA VAL A 27 -3.53 -15.53 -12.73
C VAL A 27 -4.63 -16.43 -12.19
N LEU A 28 -4.92 -16.32 -10.89
CA LEU A 28 -6.09 -16.94 -10.28
C LEU A 28 -7.33 -16.09 -10.61
N THR A 29 -8.27 -16.64 -11.36
CA THR A 29 -9.46 -15.92 -11.83
C THR A 29 -10.72 -16.22 -11.01
N ALA A 30 -10.83 -17.41 -10.43
CA ALA A 30 -11.96 -17.78 -9.60
C ALA A 30 -11.63 -18.92 -8.63
N ILE A 31 -12.28 -18.89 -7.46
CA ILE A 31 -12.32 -19.98 -6.51
C ILE A 31 -13.78 -20.35 -6.27
N ARG A 32 -14.11 -21.65 -6.30
CA ARG A 32 -15.46 -22.15 -6.04
C ARG A 32 -15.44 -23.35 -5.11
N PRO A 33 -16.46 -23.52 -4.26
CA PRO A 33 -16.68 -24.78 -3.56
C PRO A 33 -16.96 -25.90 -4.57
N ASP A 34 -16.40 -27.09 -4.32
CA ASP A 34 -16.59 -28.30 -5.12
C ASP A 34 -16.58 -29.54 -4.20
N ASP A 35 -17.72 -29.90 -3.67
CA ASP A 35 -17.91 -30.93 -2.64
C ASP A 35 -16.94 -30.78 -1.45
N ALA A 36 -16.01 -31.72 -1.30
CA ALA A 36 -15.01 -31.75 -0.24
C ALA A 36 -13.75 -30.92 -0.56
N TYR A 37 -13.73 -30.26 -1.71
CA TYR A 37 -12.59 -29.50 -2.22
C TYR A 37 -12.97 -28.07 -2.55
N LEU A 38 -11.96 -27.28 -2.85
CA LEU A 38 -12.08 -26.00 -3.52
C LEU A 38 -11.49 -26.17 -4.93
N SER A 39 -12.20 -25.67 -5.93
CA SER A 39 -11.68 -25.56 -7.29
C SER A 39 -11.16 -24.15 -7.52
N ALA A 40 -9.93 -24.04 -8.01
CA ALA A 40 -9.29 -22.80 -8.40
C ALA A 40 -9.12 -22.77 -9.92
N GLU A 41 -9.70 -21.77 -10.56
CA GLU A 41 -9.53 -21.54 -12.00
C GLU A 41 -8.38 -20.58 -12.19
N VAL A 42 -7.41 -20.98 -13.01
CA VAL A 42 -6.21 -20.22 -13.28
C VAL A 42 -6.02 -20.05 -14.77
N GLU A 43 -5.54 -18.88 -15.18
CA GLU A 43 -5.27 -18.49 -16.57
C GLU A 43 -3.77 -18.22 -16.73
N ALA A 44 -3.13 -18.93 -17.62
CA ALA A 44 -1.74 -18.69 -18.00
C ALA A 44 -1.62 -17.47 -18.94
N ALA A 45 -0.43 -16.89 -19.05
CA ALA A 45 -0.16 -15.78 -19.99
C ALA A 45 -0.44 -16.14 -21.45
N THR A 46 -0.48 -17.43 -21.79
CA THR A 46 -0.87 -17.93 -23.10
C THR A 46 -2.38 -17.88 -23.37
N GLY A 47 -3.19 -17.54 -22.36
CA GLY A 47 -4.65 -17.61 -22.40
C GLY A 47 -5.21 -19.01 -22.11
N GLU A 48 -4.37 -20.00 -21.79
CA GLU A 48 -4.82 -21.31 -21.40
C GLU A 48 -5.45 -21.27 -20.00
N ILE A 49 -6.68 -21.77 -19.90
CA ILE A 49 -7.41 -21.87 -18.65
C ILE A 49 -7.31 -23.31 -18.12
N SER A 50 -6.89 -23.47 -16.89
CA SER A 50 -6.86 -24.75 -16.20
C SER A 50 -7.54 -24.69 -14.84
N ARG A 51 -7.87 -25.87 -14.28
CA ARG A 51 -8.56 -25.96 -12.99
C ARG A 51 -7.76 -26.85 -12.04
N LEU A 52 -7.46 -26.29 -10.87
CA LEU A 52 -6.76 -26.96 -9.79
C LEU A 52 -7.75 -27.28 -8.66
N TYR A 53 -7.53 -28.39 -7.97
CA TYR A 53 -8.35 -28.82 -6.83
C TYR A 53 -7.52 -28.90 -5.57
N ALA A 54 -8.00 -28.31 -4.49
CA ALA A 54 -7.32 -28.31 -3.21
C ALA A 54 -8.30 -28.41 -2.05
N ARG A 55 -7.88 -29.01 -0.93
CA ARG A 55 -8.67 -29.01 0.32
C ARG A 55 -8.64 -27.64 1.00
N LYS A 56 -7.57 -26.89 0.81
CA LYS A 56 -7.35 -25.56 1.37
C LYS A 56 -6.60 -24.72 0.36
N ILE A 57 -6.97 -23.47 0.24
CA ILE A 57 -6.27 -22.47 -0.56
C ILE A 57 -5.81 -21.37 0.39
N VAL A 58 -4.54 -20.99 0.30
CA VAL A 58 -3.99 -19.84 1.02
C VAL A 58 -3.86 -18.69 0.05
N LEU A 59 -4.61 -17.63 0.29
CA LEU A 59 -4.51 -16.40 -0.48
C LEU A 59 -3.35 -15.56 0.07
N ALA A 60 -2.27 -15.49 -0.67
CA ALA A 60 -1.10 -14.68 -0.37
C ALA A 60 -0.85 -13.62 -1.46
N THR A 61 -1.93 -13.14 -2.06
CA THR A 61 -1.94 -12.21 -3.20
C THR A 61 -1.58 -10.77 -2.83
N GLY A 62 -1.21 -10.53 -1.58
CA GLY A 62 -0.86 -9.20 -1.08
C GLY A 62 -2.09 -8.31 -0.87
N GLN A 63 -1.82 -7.03 -0.71
CA GLN A 63 -2.86 -6.01 -0.60
C GLN A 63 -3.14 -5.46 -1.99
N ASP A 64 -4.25 -5.87 -2.61
CA ASP A 64 -4.70 -5.24 -3.83
C ASP A 64 -5.16 -3.81 -3.55
N ARG A 65 -4.52 -2.89 -4.22
CA ARG A 65 -4.83 -1.46 -4.15
C ARG A 65 -5.78 -1.05 -5.27
N THR A 66 -6.67 -1.97 -5.69
CA THR A 66 -7.61 -1.78 -6.78
C THR A 66 -8.83 -0.95 -6.39
N GLY A 67 -9.03 -0.69 -5.10
CA GLY A 67 -10.10 0.17 -4.63
C GLY A 67 -9.89 1.64 -5.01
N PRO A 68 -10.99 2.42 -5.00
CA PRO A 68 -10.95 3.86 -5.21
C PRO A 68 -10.35 4.61 -4.02
N GLY A 69 -9.43 4.00 -3.27
CA GLY A 69 -8.70 4.72 -2.23
C GLY A 69 -8.42 6.13 -2.76
N ASP A 70 -8.40 7.16 -1.95
CA ASP A 70 -8.41 8.60 -2.33
C ASP A 70 -7.58 9.01 -3.55
N GLY A 71 -6.76 8.10 -4.06
CA GLY A 71 -6.16 8.19 -5.39
C GLY A 71 -7.17 8.31 -6.55
N GLY A 72 -8.46 7.95 -6.34
CA GLY A 72 -9.49 8.08 -7.36
C GLY A 72 -9.78 9.51 -7.76
N LEU A 73 -9.89 10.44 -6.80
CA LEU A 73 -10.12 11.85 -7.06
C LEU A 73 -8.91 12.48 -7.78
N TYR A 74 -7.70 12.27 -7.22
CA TYR A 74 -6.47 12.84 -7.78
C TYR A 74 -6.07 12.17 -9.10
N ARG A 75 -6.37 10.88 -9.27
CA ARG A 75 -6.16 10.15 -10.53
C ARG A 75 -6.98 10.71 -11.68
N ARG A 76 -8.19 11.16 -11.41
CA ARG A 76 -9.07 11.75 -12.43
C ARG A 76 -8.70 13.19 -12.76
N ALA A 77 -8.21 13.91 -11.77
CA ALA A 77 -7.94 15.34 -11.88
C ALA A 77 -6.54 15.68 -12.41
N THR A 78 -5.57 14.74 -12.29
CA THR A 78 -4.19 14.98 -12.74
C THR A 78 -3.73 13.90 -13.71
N PRO A 79 -3.08 14.25 -14.82
CA PRO A 79 -2.55 13.30 -15.79
C PRO A 79 -1.40 12.47 -15.22
N ALA A 80 -1.16 11.29 -15.81
CA ALA A 80 -0.22 10.30 -15.27
C ALA A 80 1.23 10.79 -15.20
N HIS A 81 1.64 11.73 -16.06
CA HIS A 81 3.00 12.28 -16.03
C HIS A 81 3.26 13.22 -14.85
N LEU A 82 2.21 13.73 -14.19
CA LEU A 82 2.32 14.61 -13.02
C LEU A 82 2.09 13.89 -11.69
N ARG A 83 1.85 12.57 -11.70
CA ARG A 83 1.53 11.83 -10.47
C ARG A 83 1.92 10.36 -10.52
N ALA A 84 2.05 9.77 -9.32
CA ALA A 84 2.11 8.32 -9.13
C ALA A 84 1.41 7.91 -7.82
N GLN A 85 1.03 6.65 -7.73
CA GLN A 85 0.76 6.02 -6.43
C GLN A 85 2.09 5.62 -5.78
N ALA A 86 2.13 5.60 -4.46
CA ALA A 86 3.32 5.19 -3.71
C ALA A 86 3.77 3.75 -3.99
N SER A 87 2.91 2.95 -4.62
CA SER A 87 3.19 1.57 -5.06
C SER A 87 3.66 1.45 -6.51
N ASP A 88 3.60 2.54 -7.26
CA ASP A 88 4.01 2.52 -8.67
C ASP A 88 5.55 2.49 -8.77
N GLY A 89 6.06 2.04 -9.90
CA GLY A 89 7.48 2.13 -10.21
C GLY A 89 7.90 3.56 -10.54
N ILE A 90 8.14 4.38 -9.50
CA ILE A 90 8.51 5.79 -9.65
C ILE A 90 9.97 5.91 -10.06
N TYR A 91 10.24 6.63 -11.14
CA TYR A 91 11.59 6.95 -11.57
C TYR A 91 12.11 8.21 -10.85
N PHE A 92 12.54 8.04 -9.59
CA PHE A 92 12.90 9.14 -8.70
C PHE A 92 13.98 10.07 -9.23
N THR A 93 14.91 9.59 -10.05
CA THR A 93 15.98 10.43 -10.63
C THR A 93 15.43 11.52 -11.56
N ALA A 94 14.24 11.34 -12.13
CA ALA A 94 13.56 12.36 -12.92
C ALA A 94 12.98 13.50 -12.06
N LEU A 95 12.88 13.30 -10.74
CA LEU A 95 12.35 14.29 -9.81
C LEU A 95 13.41 15.28 -9.30
N ARG A 96 14.64 15.19 -9.78
CA ARG A 96 15.72 16.08 -9.35
C ARG A 96 15.41 17.55 -9.63
N GLY A 97 15.51 18.38 -8.60
CA GLY A 97 15.33 19.83 -8.68
C GLY A 97 13.91 20.33 -8.83
N ILE A 98 12.91 19.42 -8.87
CA ILE A 98 11.52 19.81 -8.99
C ILE A 98 10.77 19.70 -7.65
N THR A 99 9.64 20.42 -7.55
CA THR A 99 8.76 20.41 -6.39
C THR A 99 7.92 19.15 -6.36
N VAL A 100 8.03 18.38 -5.28
CA VAL A 100 7.24 17.15 -5.09
C VAL A 100 6.27 17.31 -3.93
N GLY A 101 4.99 17.00 -4.18
CA GLY A 101 3.95 16.89 -3.16
C GLY A 101 3.65 15.43 -2.85
N VAL A 102 3.71 15.03 -1.59
CA VAL A 102 3.38 13.67 -1.13
C VAL A 102 2.17 13.74 -0.22
N ILE A 103 1.10 12.99 -0.53
CA ILE A 103 -0.05 12.87 0.38
C ILE A 103 0.00 11.55 1.14
N GLY A 104 -0.17 11.63 2.45
CA GLY A 104 -0.13 10.51 3.38
C GLY A 104 0.85 10.79 4.52
N ALA A 105 0.76 10.00 5.58
CA ALA A 105 1.66 10.10 6.73
C ALA A 105 2.00 8.73 7.33
N GLY A 106 1.80 7.67 6.57
CA GLY A 106 2.23 6.31 6.89
C GLY A 106 3.60 5.99 6.28
N ALA A 107 4.06 4.75 6.45
CA ALA A 107 5.35 4.27 5.98
C ALA A 107 5.58 4.56 4.49
N SER A 108 4.63 4.19 3.62
CA SER A 108 4.78 4.39 2.16
C SER A 108 4.94 5.85 1.75
N ALA A 109 4.27 6.79 2.45
CA ALA A 109 4.40 8.21 2.15
C ALA A 109 5.80 8.73 2.53
N PHE A 110 6.28 8.38 3.71
CA PHE A 110 7.62 8.77 4.16
C PHE A 110 8.72 8.11 3.33
N ASP A 111 8.58 6.82 2.97
CA ASP A 111 9.55 6.11 2.14
C ASP A 111 9.69 6.75 0.75
N ASN A 112 8.57 7.12 0.13
CA ASN A 112 8.60 7.80 -1.17
C ASN A 112 9.15 9.23 -1.06
N ALA A 113 8.81 9.95 0.02
CA ALA A 113 9.38 11.27 0.27
C ALA A 113 10.90 11.20 0.44
N ALA A 114 11.40 10.23 1.22
CA ALA A 114 12.82 10.00 1.41
C ALA A 114 13.54 9.68 0.09
N GLN A 115 12.97 8.81 -0.73
CA GLN A 115 13.55 8.46 -2.04
C GLN A 115 13.57 9.67 -2.98
N ALA A 116 12.51 10.50 -2.98
CA ALA A 116 12.49 11.73 -3.77
C ALA A 116 13.58 12.73 -3.32
N LEU A 117 13.75 12.90 -2.00
CA LEU A 117 14.79 13.75 -1.42
C LEU A 117 16.20 13.27 -1.78
N ASP A 118 16.46 11.96 -1.63
CA ASP A 118 17.78 11.37 -1.96
C ASP A 118 18.08 11.47 -3.46
N ALA A 119 17.06 11.43 -4.32
CA ALA A 119 17.22 11.65 -5.75
C ALA A 119 17.42 13.12 -6.12
N GLY A 120 17.27 14.03 -5.15
CA GLY A 120 17.52 15.46 -5.31
C GLY A 120 16.28 16.28 -5.65
N ALA A 121 15.07 15.79 -5.37
CA ALA A 121 13.86 16.62 -5.44
C ALA A 121 13.96 17.79 -4.45
N ASN A 122 13.53 18.97 -4.86
CA ASN A 122 13.68 20.18 -4.04
C ASN A 122 12.67 21.27 -4.48
N PRO A 123 11.71 21.65 -3.61
CA PRO A 123 11.42 21.07 -2.29
C PRO A 123 10.52 19.82 -2.32
N VAL A 124 10.46 19.09 -1.19
CA VAL A 124 9.50 18.00 -0.97
C VAL A 124 8.56 18.35 0.18
N HIS A 125 7.26 18.28 -0.07
CA HIS A 125 6.23 18.58 0.92
C HIS A 125 5.35 17.37 1.18
N LEU A 126 5.28 16.92 2.43
CA LEU A 126 4.43 15.81 2.85
C LEU A 126 3.15 16.36 3.52
N PHE A 127 1.99 15.98 3.00
CA PHE A 127 0.69 16.45 3.49
C PHE A 127 0.01 15.37 4.32
N CYS A 128 -0.36 15.71 5.53
CA CYS A 128 -1.13 14.88 6.43
C CYS A 128 -2.51 15.52 6.70
N ARG A 129 -3.59 14.74 6.55
CA ARG A 129 -4.94 15.23 6.84
C ARG A 129 -5.18 15.51 8.33
N ARG A 130 -4.44 14.82 9.22
CA ARG A 130 -4.52 14.97 10.67
C ARG A 130 -3.64 16.11 11.14
N ASP A 131 -4.02 16.73 12.26
CA ASP A 131 -3.25 17.82 12.87
C ASP A 131 -1.95 17.32 13.52
N LEU A 132 -1.93 16.03 13.92
CA LEU A 132 -0.76 15.40 14.53
C LEU A 132 -0.39 14.13 13.76
N LEU A 133 0.91 13.85 13.74
CA LEU A 133 1.43 12.59 13.23
C LEU A 133 1.26 11.48 14.27
N GLU A 134 0.99 10.27 13.80
CA GLU A 134 1.05 9.08 14.66
C GLU A 134 2.51 8.69 14.89
N THR A 135 2.90 8.55 16.14
CA THR A 135 4.27 8.19 16.52
C THR A 135 4.37 6.80 17.12
N VAL A 136 3.24 6.15 17.42
CA VAL A 136 3.18 4.81 17.99
C VAL A 136 2.81 3.81 16.90
N GLN A 137 3.63 2.76 16.73
CA GLN A 137 3.34 1.65 15.82
C GLN A 137 2.57 0.56 16.59
N PRO A 138 1.24 0.46 16.43
CA PRO A 138 0.42 -0.47 17.23
C PRO A 138 0.72 -1.94 16.89
N LEU A 139 1.04 -2.24 15.63
CA LEU A 139 1.34 -3.61 15.21
C LEU A 139 2.59 -4.19 15.88
N ARG A 140 3.50 -3.34 16.37
CA ARG A 140 4.66 -3.78 17.13
C ARG A 140 4.28 -4.59 18.38
N TYR A 141 3.11 -4.30 18.97
CA TYR A 141 2.62 -4.97 20.18
C TYR A 141 1.89 -6.28 19.92
N VAL A 142 1.54 -6.56 18.66
CA VAL A 142 0.81 -7.77 18.25
C VAL A 142 1.64 -8.72 17.38
N THR A 143 2.91 -8.41 17.12
CA THR A 143 3.80 -9.24 16.28
C THR A 143 4.78 -10.09 17.11
N PHE A 144 4.73 -10.04 18.43
CA PHE A 144 5.61 -10.87 19.26
C PHE A 144 5.08 -12.30 19.40
N TYR A 145 6.00 -13.24 19.61
CA TYR A 145 5.72 -14.67 19.58
C TYR A 145 4.59 -15.12 20.53
N GLY A 146 4.55 -14.59 21.76
CA GLY A 146 3.50 -14.94 22.72
C GLY A 146 2.09 -14.59 22.24
N PHE A 147 1.93 -13.40 21.66
CA PHE A 147 0.65 -13.00 21.09
C PHE A 147 0.24 -13.87 19.89
N LEU A 148 1.14 -14.04 18.91
CA LEU A 148 0.86 -14.82 17.70
C LEU A 148 0.53 -16.28 18.03
N ARG A 149 1.21 -16.87 19.03
CA ARG A 149 0.93 -18.24 19.48
C ARG A 149 -0.46 -18.39 20.08
N HIS A 150 -0.88 -17.41 20.90
CA HIS A 150 -2.10 -17.51 21.71
C HIS A 150 -3.31 -16.79 21.11
N LEU A 151 -3.17 -16.12 19.98
CA LEU A 151 -4.31 -15.50 19.29
C LEU A 151 -5.39 -16.54 18.94
N GLY A 152 -4.97 -17.76 18.55
CA GLY A 152 -5.87 -18.87 18.24
C GLY A 152 -6.59 -19.46 19.45
N ASP A 153 -6.11 -19.22 20.66
CA ASP A 153 -6.74 -19.71 21.92
C ASP A 153 -7.98 -18.85 22.31
N MET A 154 -8.13 -17.67 21.71
CA MET A 154 -9.31 -16.84 21.90
C MET A 154 -10.49 -17.40 21.12
N ASP A 155 -11.71 -17.24 21.68
CA ASP A 155 -12.93 -17.45 20.89
C ASP A 155 -13.01 -16.45 19.71
N ASP A 156 -13.83 -16.78 18.72
CA ASP A 156 -13.92 -16.00 17.49
C ASP A 156 -14.39 -14.57 17.73
N GLU A 157 -15.30 -14.36 18.68
CA GLU A 157 -15.84 -13.04 19.00
C GLU A 157 -14.77 -12.12 19.61
N ARG A 158 -13.98 -12.62 20.57
CA ARG A 158 -12.89 -11.87 21.18
C ARG A 158 -11.78 -11.58 20.17
N ARG A 159 -11.42 -12.57 19.37
CA ARG A 159 -10.43 -12.43 18.30
C ARG A 159 -10.85 -11.38 17.30
N TRP A 160 -12.11 -11.41 16.86
CA TRP A 160 -12.67 -10.43 15.94
C TRP A 160 -12.65 -9.02 16.53
N ARG A 161 -13.19 -8.82 17.73
CA ARG A 161 -13.19 -7.50 18.41
C ARG A 161 -11.77 -6.96 18.60
N PHE A 162 -10.85 -7.81 19.01
CA PHE A 162 -9.46 -7.42 19.19
C PHE A 162 -8.83 -6.97 17.87
N MET A 163 -9.00 -7.74 16.82
CA MET A 163 -8.44 -7.41 15.50
C MET A 163 -9.08 -6.16 14.92
N GLN A 164 -10.39 -5.97 15.06
CA GLN A 164 -11.05 -4.72 14.66
C GLN A 164 -10.44 -3.50 15.39
N TYR A 165 -10.19 -3.63 16.67
CA TYR A 165 -9.55 -2.56 17.45
C TYR A 165 -8.13 -2.28 16.93
N VAL A 166 -7.30 -3.30 16.79
CA VAL A 166 -5.91 -3.16 16.33
C VAL A 166 -5.83 -2.59 14.91
N LEU A 167 -6.63 -3.11 13.99
CA LEU A 167 -6.67 -2.64 12.59
C LEU A 167 -7.28 -1.23 12.47
N GLY A 168 -8.12 -0.84 13.42
CA GLY A 168 -8.65 0.52 13.52
C GLY A 168 -7.62 1.56 13.98
N LEU A 169 -6.53 1.11 14.63
CA LEU A 169 -5.42 1.97 14.99
C LEU A 169 -4.62 2.36 13.75
N ARG A 170 -4.06 3.55 13.77
CA ARG A 170 -3.25 4.03 12.66
C ARG A 170 -1.79 3.65 12.87
N GLU A 171 -1.18 3.17 11.80
CA GLU A 171 0.26 2.91 11.80
C GLU A 171 1.05 4.22 11.75
N SER A 172 2.12 4.26 12.53
CA SER A 172 3.11 5.32 12.42
C SER A 172 4.05 5.07 11.24
N PHE A 173 4.78 6.09 10.88
CA PHE A 173 5.92 5.98 9.98
C PHE A 173 7.11 5.29 10.67
N PRO A 174 8.05 4.66 9.92
CA PRO A 174 9.32 4.20 10.47
C PRO A 174 10.17 5.38 10.92
N GLN A 175 10.76 5.29 12.12
CA GLN A 175 11.54 6.40 12.70
C GLN A 175 12.77 6.74 11.86
N ASP A 176 13.47 5.74 11.36
CA ASP A 176 14.65 5.93 10.51
C ASP A 176 14.33 6.65 9.19
N THR A 177 13.17 6.36 8.60
CA THR A 177 12.71 7.07 7.40
C THR A 177 12.30 8.52 7.71
N TYR A 178 11.66 8.74 8.86
CA TYR A 178 11.35 10.10 9.33
C TYR A 178 12.63 10.92 9.53
N ASP A 179 13.61 10.37 10.25
CA ASP A 179 14.89 11.04 10.52
C ASP A 179 15.62 11.35 9.22
N ARG A 180 15.58 10.44 8.25
CA ARG A 180 16.15 10.64 6.91
C ARG A 180 15.47 11.79 6.18
N CYS A 181 14.15 11.88 6.16
CA CYS A 181 13.42 12.99 5.55
C CYS A 181 13.73 14.33 6.24
N THR A 182 13.69 14.35 7.57
CA THR A 182 13.86 15.58 8.36
C THR A 182 15.32 16.08 8.38
N SER A 183 16.27 15.29 7.93
CA SER A 183 17.67 15.73 7.74
C SER A 183 17.83 16.71 6.56
N TYR A 184 16.85 16.80 5.66
CA TYR A 184 16.85 17.71 4.54
C TYR A 184 16.17 19.05 4.90
N SER A 185 16.84 20.16 4.77
CA SER A 185 16.31 21.50 5.08
C SER A 185 15.14 21.95 4.17
N HIS A 186 14.99 21.31 3.02
CA HIS A 186 13.92 21.58 2.04
C HIS A 186 12.79 20.53 2.09
N PHE A 187 12.73 19.74 3.15
CA PHE A 187 11.59 18.88 3.48
C PHE A 187 10.65 19.56 4.46
N GLU A 188 9.37 19.56 4.17
CA GLU A 188 8.34 20.15 5.03
C GLU A 188 7.18 19.19 5.26
N ILE A 189 6.82 18.98 6.52
CA ILE A 189 5.61 18.23 6.90
C ILE A 189 4.47 19.22 7.15
N ARG A 190 3.37 19.04 6.43
CA ARG A 190 2.18 19.88 6.47
C ARG A 190 1.00 19.12 7.07
N THR A 191 0.85 19.18 8.39
CA THR A 191 -0.27 18.56 9.11
C THR A 191 -1.56 19.40 9.04
N GLY A 192 -2.71 18.74 9.24
CA GLY A 192 -4.03 19.40 9.16
C GLY A 192 -4.35 19.95 7.76
N LYS A 193 -3.74 19.36 6.72
CA LYS A 193 -3.89 19.80 5.33
C LYS A 193 -4.27 18.65 4.41
N PRO A 194 -5.51 18.12 4.53
CA PRO A 194 -6.02 17.18 3.53
C PRO A 194 -6.06 17.84 2.16
N TRP A 195 -5.80 17.07 1.11
CA TRP A 195 -6.10 17.53 -0.24
C TRP A 195 -7.60 17.41 -0.47
N LEU A 196 -8.26 18.50 -0.78
CA LEU A 196 -9.69 18.58 -1.04
C LEU A 196 -10.00 18.43 -2.52
N ASP A 197 -9.08 18.90 -3.36
CA ASP A 197 -9.19 18.86 -4.81
C ASP A 197 -7.80 18.93 -5.44
N ALA A 198 -7.71 18.56 -6.71
CA ALA A 198 -6.51 18.71 -7.53
C ALA A 198 -6.89 19.15 -8.94
N THR A 199 -6.13 20.06 -9.50
CA THR A 199 -6.29 20.60 -10.86
C THR A 199 -4.92 20.65 -11.53
N VAL A 200 -4.90 20.97 -12.83
CA VAL A 200 -3.66 21.22 -13.57
C VAL A 200 -3.65 22.66 -14.06
N GLU A 201 -2.59 23.38 -13.77
CA GLU A 201 -2.35 24.74 -14.21
C GLU A 201 -0.91 24.87 -14.68
N GLU A 202 -0.71 25.37 -15.89
CA GLU A 202 0.62 25.56 -16.47
C GLU A 202 1.53 24.30 -16.40
N ASP A 203 0.95 23.13 -16.71
CA ASP A 203 1.60 21.83 -16.64
C ASP A 203 2.12 21.43 -15.24
N ARG A 204 1.52 21.98 -14.19
CA ARG A 204 1.77 21.65 -12.79
C ARG A 204 0.50 21.17 -12.11
N ALA A 205 0.64 20.22 -11.23
CA ALA A 205 -0.45 19.79 -10.37
C ALA A 205 -0.68 20.80 -9.24
N VAL A 206 -1.91 21.29 -9.13
CA VAL A 206 -2.30 22.25 -8.08
C VAL A 206 -3.30 21.58 -7.16
N VAL A 207 -2.90 21.38 -5.90
CA VAL A 207 -3.78 20.80 -4.87
C VAL A 207 -4.39 21.88 -4.01
N THR A 208 -5.69 21.73 -3.70
CA THR A 208 -6.43 22.61 -2.80
C THR A 208 -6.48 21.99 -1.41
N THR A 209 -6.14 22.75 -0.40
CA THR A 209 -6.23 22.37 1.02
C THR A 209 -7.07 23.37 1.79
N PRO A 210 -7.54 23.10 3.02
CA PRO A 210 -8.27 24.06 3.85
C PRO A 210 -7.49 25.36 4.12
N LYS A 211 -6.17 25.31 3.96
CA LYS A 211 -5.27 26.46 4.25
C LYS A 211 -4.65 27.08 2.99
N GLY A 212 -5.24 26.81 1.82
CA GLY A 212 -4.80 27.39 0.55
C GLY A 212 -4.40 26.35 -0.49
N ARG A 213 -3.92 26.86 -1.62
CA ARG A 213 -3.51 26.08 -2.78
C ARG A 213 -2.00 25.85 -2.77
N PHE A 214 -1.61 24.71 -3.29
CA PHE A 214 -0.20 24.33 -3.41
C PHE A 214 0.06 23.73 -4.80
N ALA A 215 1.05 24.28 -5.50
CA ALA A 215 1.47 23.80 -6.81
C ALA A 215 2.71 22.91 -6.67
N ALA A 216 2.68 21.74 -7.32
CA ALA A 216 3.80 20.81 -7.40
C ALA A 216 4.04 20.39 -8.86
N ASP A 217 5.27 20.09 -9.18
CA ASP A 217 5.63 19.55 -10.49
C ASP A 217 5.32 18.04 -10.56
N TYR A 218 5.27 17.36 -9.40
CA TYR A 218 4.90 15.96 -9.30
C TYR A 218 4.21 15.63 -7.98
N LEU A 219 3.19 14.76 -8.04
CA LEU A 219 2.44 14.28 -6.88
C LEU A 219 2.68 12.79 -6.63
N ILE A 220 2.88 12.42 -5.37
CA ILE A 220 2.94 11.02 -4.93
C ILE A 220 1.81 10.75 -3.95
N CYS A 221 0.94 9.80 -4.28
CA CYS A 221 -0.21 9.44 -3.47
C CYS A 221 0.12 8.25 -2.57
N GLY A 222 0.41 8.51 -1.29
CA GLY A 222 0.72 7.54 -0.24
C GLY A 222 -0.45 7.29 0.73
N THR A 223 -1.70 7.26 0.22
CA THR A 223 -2.92 7.18 1.05
C THR A 223 -3.28 5.78 1.52
N GLY A 224 -2.50 4.77 1.15
CA GLY A 224 -2.82 3.36 1.37
C GLY A 224 -3.75 2.81 0.27
N GLY A 225 -4.36 1.67 0.52
CA GLY A 225 -5.31 1.01 -0.38
C GLY A 225 -6.55 0.57 0.37
N ASP A 226 -7.61 0.29 -0.37
CA ASP A 226 -8.80 -0.35 0.17
C ASP A 226 -8.56 -1.85 0.37
N MET A 227 -9.06 -2.35 1.49
CA MET A 227 -8.98 -3.76 1.88
C MET A 227 -10.33 -4.46 1.69
N ASP A 228 -11.20 -3.92 0.83
CA ASP A 228 -12.51 -4.48 0.59
C ASP A 228 -12.40 -5.80 -0.18
N VAL A 229 -12.87 -6.87 0.44
CA VAL A 229 -12.91 -8.21 -0.16
C VAL A 229 -13.84 -8.29 -1.38
N ALA A 230 -14.85 -7.42 -1.45
CA ALA A 230 -15.73 -7.31 -2.61
C ALA A 230 -15.00 -6.89 -3.89
N LEU A 231 -13.82 -6.27 -3.76
CA LEU A 231 -12.96 -5.91 -4.89
C LEU A 231 -12.11 -7.08 -5.44
N ARG A 232 -12.25 -8.28 -4.84
CA ARG A 232 -11.52 -9.48 -5.26
C ARG A 232 -12.42 -10.41 -6.06
N PRO A 233 -12.34 -10.38 -7.40
CA PRO A 233 -13.22 -11.17 -8.26
C PRO A 233 -13.06 -12.68 -8.04
N GLU A 234 -11.86 -13.14 -7.67
CA GLU A 234 -11.58 -14.54 -7.37
C GLU A 234 -12.37 -15.07 -6.16
N LEU A 235 -12.84 -14.18 -5.27
CA LEU A 235 -13.65 -14.51 -4.09
C LEU A 235 -15.15 -14.31 -4.27
N ALA A 236 -15.62 -13.95 -5.44
CA ALA A 236 -17.03 -13.63 -5.68
C ALA A 236 -18.01 -14.73 -5.22
N ALA A 237 -17.62 -16.01 -5.33
CA ALA A 237 -18.45 -17.14 -4.87
C ALA A 237 -18.61 -17.22 -3.33
N PHE A 238 -17.85 -16.44 -2.59
CA PHE A 238 -17.84 -16.41 -1.12
C PHE A 238 -18.35 -15.10 -0.54
N SER A 239 -18.73 -14.13 -1.35
CA SER A 239 -19.10 -12.77 -0.92
C SER A 239 -20.15 -12.74 0.19
N GLU A 240 -21.15 -13.63 0.16
CA GLU A 240 -22.18 -13.74 1.20
C GLU A 240 -21.69 -14.40 2.51
N ARG A 241 -20.52 -15.04 2.49
CA ARG A 241 -19.94 -15.77 3.64
C ARG A 241 -18.79 -15.03 4.30
N ILE A 242 -18.37 -13.93 3.71
CA ILE A 242 -17.28 -13.11 4.24
C ILE A 242 -17.92 -12.00 5.07
N ALA A 243 -17.64 -12.02 6.37
CA ALA A 243 -18.02 -10.92 7.26
C ALA A 243 -17.14 -9.68 6.96
N ASN A 244 -17.77 -8.55 6.71
CA ASN A 244 -17.13 -7.25 6.58
C ASN A 244 -17.04 -6.54 7.92
#